data_81aa0c9e49fe1c17dba7176160974e4d
#
_entry.id   81aa0c9e49fe1c17dba7176160974e4d
#
_cell.length_a   1.000
_cell.length_b   1.000
_cell.length_c   1.000
_cell.angle_alpha   90.00
_cell.angle_beta   90.00
_cell.angle_gamma   90.00
#
_symmetry.space_group_name_H-M   'P 1'
#
loop_
_entity.id
_entity.type
_entity.pdbx_description
1 polymer ?
#
loop_
_entity_poly.entity_id
_entity_poly.type
_entity_poly.pdbx_seq_one_letter_code
_entity_poly.pdbx_strand_id
1 'polypeptide(L)'
;MADYLEQQTLAHPDQAEQYNKLLTLFNRKLWHQLTSCLAEFVSNEANRRGDNFIQLYQQFLAKFEGKLNQLEFAKIANCVALSHEDPQAAVAFYDAMLEKRMRLGAEATLYLELLLWLYKLTSRAGDAGDRAKTLSDVKQVIESKRPELDALEGVMDTCVHSTYYHLATEFFKEAGPHESYYKHALMLLAYTPMDSMSAEQATSLATDMSLAAISGDSVYNFGEVLATPIVGALVGTPNEWLGELLRCFNKGDIEQFNMLVDTYSSEYFAQPALKLRHNFIKEKLALLSLMNFLFETPSHDRNIPFAAIADRTRLPLDQVEWLAMRAMSLELIKGSMDEVDQILHVDWVQPRVLDNDQMSHLADRLGEWSEKVATASNFITDQTPELLG
;
A
#
# COMPACT_ATOMS: atom_id res chain seq x y z
N MET A 1 -15.31 -11.72 -39.23
CA MET A 1 -14.48 -12.01 -38.03
C MET A 1 -13.16 -12.65 -38.42
N ALA A 2 -13.17 -13.85 -39.02
CA ALA A 2 -11.96 -14.47 -39.56
C ALA A 2 -11.28 -13.55 -40.57
N ASP A 3 -12.06 -12.99 -41.50
CA ASP A 3 -11.58 -12.07 -42.52
C ASP A 3 -10.85 -10.82 -41.96
N TYR A 4 -11.29 -10.32 -40.80
CA TYR A 4 -10.58 -9.22 -40.13
C TYR A 4 -9.19 -9.62 -39.63
N LEU A 5 -9.10 -10.78 -38.94
CA LEU A 5 -7.80 -11.29 -38.47
C LEU A 5 -6.88 -11.63 -39.63
N GLU A 6 -7.40 -12.18 -40.75
CA GLU A 6 -6.65 -12.43 -41.96
C GLU A 6 -6.12 -11.14 -42.60
N GLN A 7 -6.95 -10.08 -42.64
CA GLN A 7 -6.52 -8.76 -43.10
C GLN A 7 -5.43 -8.17 -42.22
N GLN A 8 -5.55 -8.28 -40.90
CA GLN A 8 -4.53 -7.79 -39.97
C GLN A 8 -3.23 -8.59 -40.07
N THR A 9 -3.29 -9.89 -40.34
CA THR A 9 -2.11 -10.71 -40.59
C THR A 9 -1.32 -10.23 -41.80
N LEU A 10 -2.00 -9.78 -42.84
CA LEU A 10 -1.39 -9.21 -44.06
C LEU A 10 -0.86 -7.78 -43.86
N ALA A 11 -1.58 -6.97 -43.05
CA ALA A 11 -1.21 -5.58 -42.79
C ALA A 11 0.00 -5.45 -41.84
N HIS A 12 0.14 -6.37 -40.89
CA HIS A 12 1.18 -6.34 -39.85
C HIS A 12 1.98 -7.65 -39.80
N PRO A 13 2.97 -7.84 -40.70
CA PRO A 13 3.76 -9.06 -40.77
C PRO A 13 4.52 -9.37 -39.46
N ASP A 14 4.91 -8.32 -38.72
CA ASP A 14 5.61 -8.47 -37.43
C ASP A 14 4.74 -9.16 -36.35
N GLN A 15 3.41 -9.04 -36.46
CA GLN A 15 2.44 -9.61 -35.52
C GLN A 15 1.64 -10.77 -36.14
N ALA A 16 1.97 -11.18 -37.36
CA ALA A 16 1.24 -12.19 -38.12
C ALA A 16 1.10 -13.52 -37.36
N GLU A 17 2.14 -13.94 -36.63
CA GLU A 17 2.11 -15.15 -35.84
C GLU A 17 1.05 -15.10 -34.72
N GLN A 18 0.94 -13.95 -34.05
CA GLN A 18 -0.04 -13.75 -32.96
C GLN A 18 -1.47 -13.73 -33.52
N TYR A 19 -1.71 -13.03 -34.61
CA TYR A 19 -3.04 -13.02 -35.27
C TYR A 19 -3.44 -14.38 -35.80
N ASN A 20 -2.52 -15.17 -36.34
CA ASN A 20 -2.77 -16.54 -36.79
C ASN A 20 -3.09 -17.48 -35.61
N LYS A 21 -2.45 -17.29 -34.46
CA LYS A 21 -2.74 -18.01 -33.23
C LYS A 21 -4.15 -17.69 -32.74
N LEU A 22 -4.55 -16.42 -32.72
CA LEU A 22 -5.90 -15.99 -32.38
C LEU A 22 -6.96 -16.58 -33.34
N LEU A 23 -6.67 -16.59 -34.66
CA LEU A 23 -7.56 -17.16 -35.67
C LEU A 23 -7.75 -18.67 -35.48
N THR A 24 -6.69 -19.41 -35.22
CA THR A 24 -6.75 -20.86 -34.96
C THR A 24 -7.55 -21.20 -33.69
N LEU A 25 -7.34 -20.47 -32.61
CA LEU A 25 -8.07 -20.64 -31.37
C LEU A 25 -9.57 -20.28 -31.53
N PHE A 26 -9.87 -19.22 -32.27
CA PHE A 26 -11.22 -18.82 -32.58
C PHE A 26 -11.96 -19.88 -33.41
N ASN A 27 -11.34 -20.39 -34.47
CA ASN A 27 -11.93 -21.44 -35.33
C ASN A 27 -12.17 -22.74 -34.56
N ARG A 28 -11.31 -23.08 -33.59
CA ARG A 28 -11.46 -24.26 -32.70
C ARG A 28 -12.44 -23.99 -31.55
N LYS A 29 -12.97 -22.78 -31.38
CA LYS A 29 -13.88 -22.39 -30.29
C LYS A 29 -13.29 -22.59 -28.89
N LEU A 30 -11.98 -22.48 -28.73
CA LEU A 30 -11.25 -22.64 -27.47
C LEU A 30 -11.25 -21.28 -26.71
N TRP A 31 -12.39 -20.95 -26.12
CA TRP A 31 -12.65 -19.62 -25.56
C TRP A 31 -11.70 -19.23 -24.42
N HIS A 32 -11.38 -20.18 -23.54
CA HIS A 32 -10.46 -19.92 -22.43
C HIS A 32 -9.04 -19.57 -22.94
N GLN A 33 -8.49 -20.40 -23.83
CA GLN A 33 -7.17 -20.15 -24.41
C GLN A 33 -7.15 -18.89 -25.28
N LEU A 34 -8.26 -18.60 -25.95
CA LEU A 34 -8.43 -17.37 -26.73
C LEU A 34 -8.39 -16.14 -25.79
N THR A 35 -9.07 -16.19 -24.63
CA THR A 35 -9.06 -15.12 -23.65
C THR A 35 -7.65 -14.85 -23.14
N SER A 36 -6.91 -15.88 -22.73
CA SER A 36 -5.53 -15.75 -22.24
C SER A 36 -4.59 -15.18 -23.33
N CYS A 37 -4.72 -15.69 -24.55
CA CYS A 37 -3.91 -15.17 -25.67
C CYS A 37 -4.24 -13.72 -26.04
N LEU A 38 -5.52 -13.31 -25.92
CA LEU A 38 -5.95 -11.94 -26.11
C LEU A 38 -5.42 -11.03 -24.99
N ALA A 39 -5.47 -11.50 -23.74
CA ALA A 39 -4.91 -10.75 -22.61
C ALA A 39 -3.41 -10.52 -22.77
N GLU A 40 -2.65 -11.55 -23.16
CA GLU A 40 -1.22 -11.43 -23.48
C GLU A 40 -0.96 -10.45 -24.63
N PHE A 41 -1.78 -10.54 -25.69
CA PHE A 41 -1.64 -9.66 -26.86
C PHE A 41 -1.86 -8.19 -26.50
N VAL A 42 -2.88 -7.91 -25.70
CA VAL A 42 -3.27 -6.55 -25.31
C VAL A 42 -2.36 -5.98 -24.23
N SER A 43 -1.79 -6.81 -23.37
CA SER A 43 -0.84 -6.39 -22.34
C SER A 43 0.51 -5.93 -22.93
N ASN A 44 0.83 -6.33 -24.14
CA ASN A 44 2.06 -5.92 -24.79
C ASN A 44 1.90 -4.50 -25.38
N GLU A 45 2.58 -3.52 -24.79
CA GLU A 45 2.56 -2.13 -25.22
C GLU A 45 3.00 -1.93 -26.68
N ALA A 46 3.88 -2.78 -27.19
CA ALA A 46 4.34 -2.76 -28.58
C ALA A 46 3.17 -2.95 -29.59
N ASN A 47 2.09 -3.61 -29.16
CA ASN A 47 0.90 -3.83 -29.98
C ASN A 47 -0.08 -2.66 -29.95
N ARG A 48 0.10 -1.69 -29.04
CA ARG A 48 -0.73 -0.51 -28.88
C ARG A 48 -0.34 0.57 -29.91
N ARG A 49 -0.69 0.33 -31.18
CA ARG A 49 -0.41 1.28 -32.26
C ARG A 49 -1.71 1.86 -32.80
N GLY A 50 -1.91 3.16 -32.60
CA GLY A 50 -3.10 3.87 -33.09
C GLY A 50 -4.42 3.22 -32.64
N ASP A 51 -5.38 3.10 -33.54
CA ASP A 51 -6.73 2.59 -33.27
C ASP A 51 -6.85 1.06 -33.32
N ASN A 52 -5.74 0.31 -33.36
CA ASN A 52 -5.77 -1.14 -33.53
C ASN A 52 -6.64 -1.86 -32.48
N PHE A 53 -6.54 -1.47 -31.22
CA PHE A 53 -7.33 -2.10 -30.15
C PHE A 53 -8.81 -1.74 -30.22
N ILE A 54 -9.14 -0.54 -30.67
CA ILE A 54 -10.52 -0.09 -30.86
C ILE A 54 -11.16 -0.89 -32.00
N GLN A 55 -10.45 -1.04 -33.13
CA GLN A 55 -10.91 -1.85 -34.26
C GLN A 55 -11.03 -3.32 -33.92
N LEU A 56 -10.05 -3.89 -33.17
CA LEU A 56 -10.08 -5.24 -32.66
C LEU A 56 -11.33 -5.48 -31.80
N TYR A 57 -11.65 -4.53 -30.93
CA TYR A 57 -12.86 -4.62 -30.12
C TYR A 57 -14.11 -4.60 -30.99
N GLN A 58 -14.27 -3.59 -31.84
CA GLN A 58 -15.50 -3.38 -32.63
C GLN A 58 -15.75 -4.49 -33.66
N GLN A 59 -14.72 -4.95 -34.34
CA GLN A 59 -14.86 -5.89 -35.46
C GLN A 59 -14.80 -7.35 -35.00
N PHE A 60 -14.09 -7.64 -33.90
CA PHE A 60 -13.86 -9.00 -33.46
C PHE A 60 -14.51 -9.30 -32.10
N LEU A 61 -14.10 -8.61 -31.02
CA LEU A 61 -14.49 -8.95 -29.63
C LEU A 61 -15.98 -8.74 -29.32
N ALA A 62 -16.59 -7.66 -29.80
CA ALA A 62 -17.98 -7.29 -29.50
C ALA A 62 -19.02 -8.36 -29.82
N LYS A 63 -18.68 -9.30 -30.71
CA LYS A 63 -19.63 -10.33 -31.19
C LYS A 63 -19.67 -11.58 -30.31
N PHE A 64 -18.67 -11.82 -29.45
CA PHE A 64 -18.59 -12.99 -28.58
C PHE A 64 -18.18 -12.67 -27.14
N GLU A 65 -18.30 -11.42 -26.73
CA GLU A 65 -17.97 -10.91 -25.39
C GLU A 65 -18.54 -11.81 -24.26
N GLY A 66 -19.75 -12.35 -24.41
CA GLY A 66 -20.38 -13.22 -23.41
C GLY A 66 -19.82 -14.65 -23.32
N LYS A 67 -18.82 -15.02 -24.15
CA LYS A 67 -18.19 -16.36 -24.14
C LYS A 67 -16.79 -16.33 -23.52
N LEU A 68 -16.26 -15.15 -23.26
CA LEU A 68 -14.95 -14.93 -22.64
C LEU A 68 -15.08 -14.97 -21.12
N ASN A 69 -13.94 -15.14 -20.43
CA ASN A 69 -13.90 -14.87 -19.00
C ASN A 69 -14.19 -13.38 -18.78
N GLN A 70 -15.19 -13.08 -17.96
CA GLN A 70 -15.72 -11.72 -17.81
C GLN A 70 -14.68 -10.75 -17.22
N LEU A 71 -13.88 -11.21 -16.25
CA LEU A 71 -12.86 -10.38 -15.61
C LEU A 71 -11.70 -10.08 -16.59
N GLU A 72 -11.22 -11.11 -17.30
CA GLU A 72 -10.19 -10.91 -18.32
C GLU A 72 -10.70 -10.02 -19.48
N PHE A 73 -11.97 -10.17 -19.85
CA PHE A 73 -12.59 -9.28 -20.80
C PHE A 73 -12.63 -7.83 -20.30
N ALA A 74 -12.91 -7.61 -19.02
CA ALA A 74 -12.86 -6.27 -18.42
C ALA A 74 -11.44 -5.67 -18.43
N LYS A 75 -10.38 -6.49 -18.21
CA LYS A 75 -8.98 -6.07 -18.36
C LYS A 75 -8.67 -5.65 -19.80
N ILE A 76 -9.12 -6.44 -20.77
CA ILE A 76 -8.97 -6.10 -22.20
C ILE A 76 -9.73 -4.80 -22.53
N ALA A 77 -10.96 -4.64 -22.04
CA ALA A 77 -11.75 -3.44 -22.23
C ALA A 77 -11.08 -2.18 -21.67
N ASN A 78 -10.40 -2.31 -20.51
CA ASN A 78 -9.59 -1.23 -19.96
C ASN A 78 -8.47 -0.81 -20.91
N CYS A 79 -7.72 -1.75 -21.49
CA CYS A 79 -6.67 -1.43 -22.46
C CYS A 79 -7.21 -0.78 -23.72
N VAL A 80 -8.40 -1.18 -24.17
CA VAL A 80 -9.10 -0.54 -25.30
C VAL A 80 -9.51 0.90 -24.94
N ALA A 81 -10.08 1.11 -23.73
CA ALA A 81 -10.44 2.44 -23.26
C ALA A 81 -9.25 3.39 -23.20
N LEU A 82 -8.11 2.92 -22.69
CA LEU A 82 -6.88 3.69 -22.62
C LEU A 82 -6.24 3.99 -24.00
N SER A 83 -6.69 3.31 -25.06
CA SER A 83 -6.21 3.56 -26.44
C SER A 83 -6.96 4.69 -27.15
N HIS A 84 -8.05 5.21 -26.56
CA HIS A 84 -8.72 6.38 -27.08
C HIS A 84 -7.89 7.64 -26.83
N GLU A 85 -7.69 8.46 -27.85
CA GLU A 85 -7.01 9.75 -27.72
C GLU A 85 -7.87 10.80 -27.00
N ASP A 86 -9.20 10.73 -27.19
CA ASP A 86 -10.15 11.63 -26.55
C ASP A 86 -10.62 11.07 -25.20
N PRO A 87 -10.40 11.79 -24.09
CA PRO A 87 -10.86 11.38 -22.78
C PRO A 87 -12.38 11.18 -22.67
N GLN A 88 -13.16 11.97 -23.40
CA GLN A 88 -14.62 11.81 -23.40
C GLN A 88 -15.07 10.53 -24.09
N ALA A 89 -14.39 10.15 -25.18
CA ALA A 89 -14.64 8.89 -25.87
C ALA A 89 -14.29 7.67 -24.99
N ALA A 90 -13.20 7.76 -24.21
CA ALA A 90 -12.84 6.71 -23.25
C ALA A 90 -13.91 6.56 -22.15
N VAL A 91 -14.40 7.67 -21.58
CA VAL A 91 -15.47 7.64 -20.57
C VAL A 91 -16.75 7.04 -21.15
N ALA A 92 -17.17 7.49 -22.36
CA ALA A 92 -18.35 6.95 -23.04
C ALA A 92 -18.23 5.44 -23.31
N PHE A 93 -17.02 4.96 -23.61
CA PHE A 93 -16.75 3.54 -23.79
C PHE A 93 -16.94 2.75 -22.48
N TYR A 94 -16.43 3.24 -21.35
CA TYR A 94 -16.66 2.60 -20.05
C TYR A 94 -18.15 2.59 -19.69
N ASP A 95 -18.86 3.70 -19.90
CA ASP A 95 -20.30 3.77 -19.62
C ASP A 95 -21.08 2.76 -20.49
N ALA A 96 -20.75 2.63 -21.78
CA ALA A 96 -21.34 1.63 -22.67
C ALA A 96 -21.03 0.18 -22.23
N MET A 97 -19.86 -0.08 -21.60
CA MET A 97 -19.56 -1.37 -21.01
C MET A 97 -20.41 -1.62 -19.77
N LEU A 98 -20.56 -0.62 -18.91
CA LEU A 98 -21.36 -0.74 -17.68
C LEU A 98 -22.87 -0.88 -17.94
N GLU A 99 -23.39 -0.41 -19.05
CA GLU A 99 -24.77 -0.73 -19.47
C GLU A 99 -24.99 -2.24 -19.64
N LYS A 100 -23.95 -2.99 -19.99
CA LYS A 100 -23.97 -4.45 -20.16
C LYS A 100 -23.73 -5.23 -18.87
N ARG A 101 -23.77 -4.58 -17.68
CA ARG A 101 -23.45 -5.17 -16.36
C ARG A 101 -24.13 -6.51 -16.07
N MET A 102 -25.36 -6.73 -16.58
CA MET A 102 -26.08 -8.00 -16.41
C MET A 102 -25.36 -9.21 -17.02
N ARG A 103 -24.45 -8.99 -17.98
CA ARG A 103 -23.66 -10.02 -18.65
C ARG A 103 -22.25 -10.17 -18.08
N LEU A 104 -21.75 -9.12 -17.45
CA LEU A 104 -20.37 -9.04 -16.97
C LEU A 104 -20.15 -9.71 -15.60
N GLY A 105 -21.20 -9.93 -14.81
CA GLY A 105 -21.06 -10.40 -13.44
C GLY A 105 -20.60 -9.30 -12.46
N ALA A 106 -20.65 -9.59 -11.16
CA ALA A 106 -20.39 -8.61 -10.11
C ALA A 106 -18.94 -8.11 -10.08
N GLU A 107 -17.97 -9.03 -10.17
CA GLU A 107 -16.53 -8.71 -10.13
C GLU A 107 -16.10 -7.81 -11.29
N ALA A 108 -16.42 -8.19 -12.53
CA ALA A 108 -16.04 -7.44 -13.71
C ALA A 108 -16.72 -6.06 -13.76
N THR A 109 -17.96 -5.98 -13.27
CA THR A 109 -18.69 -4.71 -13.17
C THR A 109 -18.02 -3.79 -12.15
N LEU A 110 -17.71 -4.29 -10.95
CA LEU A 110 -17.01 -3.52 -9.92
C LEU A 110 -15.64 -3.05 -10.42
N TYR A 111 -14.89 -3.92 -11.07
CA TYR A 111 -13.59 -3.60 -11.64
C TYR A 111 -13.68 -2.45 -12.67
N LEU A 112 -14.63 -2.51 -13.61
CA LEU A 112 -14.82 -1.45 -14.62
C LEU A 112 -15.33 -0.13 -14.01
N GLU A 113 -16.21 -0.18 -13.00
CA GLU A 113 -16.63 1.02 -12.27
C GLU A 113 -15.45 1.70 -11.59
N LEU A 114 -14.59 0.95 -10.92
CA LEU A 114 -13.40 1.48 -10.25
C LEU A 114 -12.42 2.09 -11.26
N LEU A 115 -12.21 1.43 -12.39
CA LEU A 115 -11.35 1.94 -13.47
C LEU A 115 -11.90 3.22 -14.11
N LEU A 116 -13.21 3.30 -14.31
CA LEU A 116 -13.85 4.53 -14.83
C LEU A 116 -13.56 5.72 -13.90
N TRP A 117 -13.72 5.52 -12.58
CA TRP A 117 -13.47 6.59 -11.61
C TRP A 117 -11.98 6.92 -11.49
N LEU A 118 -11.11 5.92 -11.57
CA LEU A 118 -9.66 6.12 -11.61
C LEU A 118 -9.27 6.93 -12.86
N TYR A 119 -9.84 6.60 -14.01
CA TYR A 119 -9.60 7.33 -15.24
C TYR A 119 -10.10 8.78 -15.15
N LYS A 120 -11.31 9.02 -14.63
CA LYS A 120 -11.85 10.38 -14.41
C LYS A 120 -10.97 11.19 -13.46
N LEU A 121 -10.38 10.55 -12.45
CA LEU A 121 -9.50 11.20 -11.48
C LEU A 121 -8.13 11.55 -12.11
N THR A 122 -7.52 10.64 -12.86
CA THR A 122 -6.17 10.79 -13.42
C THR A 122 -6.12 11.62 -14.68
N SER A 123 -7.16 11.56 -15.55
CA SER A 123 -7.19 12.26 -16.84
C SER A 123 -7.24 13.78 -16.73
N ARG A 124 -7.48 14.34 -15.53
CA ARG A 124 -7.63 15.79 -15.26
C ARG A 124 -8.51 16.52 -16.28
N ALA A 125 -9.43 15.80 -16.91
CA ALA A 125 -10.34 16.34 -17.89
C ALA A 125 -11.45 17.12 -17.19
N GLY A 126 -11.36 18.46 -17.17
CA GLY A 126 -12.39 19.34 -16.63
C GLY A 126 -11.87 20.60 -15.95
N ASP A 127 -12.74 21.60 -15.80
CA ASP A 127 -12.49 22.83 -15.06
C ASP A 127 -12.43 22.57 -13.56
N ALA A 128 -11.85 23.51 -12.79
CA ALA A 128 -11.70 23.39 -11.33
C ALA A 128 -13.01 23.10 -10.57
N GLY A 129 -14.16 23.54 -11.10
CA GLY A 129 -15.49 23.25 -10.54
C GLY A 129 -15.94 21.80 -10.73
N ASP A 130 -15.59 21.20 -11.86
CA ASP A 130 -15.86 19.78 -12.14
C ASP A 130 -14.95 18.87 -11.31
N ARG A 131 -13.73 19.33 -11.01
CA ARG A 131 -12.77 18.60 -10.16
C ARG A 131 -13.30 18.37 -8.76
N ALA A 132 -13.86 19.41 -8.13
CA ALA A 132 -14.42 19.28 -6.78
C ALA A 132 -15.63 18.31 -6.74
N LYS A 133 -16.46 18.29 -7.77
CA LYS A 133 -17.54 17.30 -7.91
C LYS A 133 -16.98 15.89 -8.07
N THR A 134 -16.03 15.70 -8.99
CA THR A 134 -15.38 14.41 -9.22
C THR A 134 -14.78 13.85 -7.93
N LEU A 135 -14.09 14.69 -7.13
CA LEU A 135 -13.56 14.28 -5.82
C LEU A 135 -14.66 13.87 -4.83
N SER A 136 -15.77 14.61 -4.79
CA SER A 136 -16.93 14.26 -3.95
C SER A 136 -17.55 12.93 -4.36
N ASP A 137 -17.72 12.72 -5.67
CA ASP A 137 -18.30 11.50 -6.21
C ASP A 137 -17.38 10.29 -5.99
N VAL A 138 -16.07 10.45 -6.20
CA VAL A 138 -15.07 9.41 -5.91
C VAL A 138 -15.07 9.03 -4.43
N LYS A 139 -15.18 10.00 -3.53
CA LYS A 139 -15.31 9.73 -2.09
C LYS A 139 -16.51 8.85 -1.79
N GLN A 140 -17.67 9.20 -2.35
CA GLN A 140 -18.90 8.42 -2.17
C GLN A 140 -18.76 7.01 -2.75
N VAL A 141 -18.08 6.85 -3.89
CA VAL A 141 -17.81 5.55 -4.50
C VAL A 141 -16.92 4.71 -3.59
N ILE A 142 -15.82 5.26 -3.09
CA ILE A 142 -14.90 4.56 -2.18
C ILE A 142 -15.65 4.06 -0.93
N GLU A 143 -16.49 4.91 -0.32
CA GLU A 143 -17.25 4.55 0.88
C GLU A 143 -18.35 3.51 0.58
N SER A 144 -19.06 3.63 -0.54
CA SER A 144 -20.15 2.72 -0.90
C SER A 144 -19.67 1.36 -1.41
N LYS A 145 -18.50 1.31 -2.09
CA LYS A 145 -17.98 0.06 -2.68
C LYS A 145 -17.14 -0.78 -1.71
N ARG A 146 -16.72 -0.22 -0.59
CA ARG A 146 -15.99 -0.96 0.42
C ARG A 146 -16.74 -2.20 0.95
N PRO A 147 -18.03 -2.10 1.39
CA PRO A 147 -18.75 -3.29 1.83
C PRO A 147 -19.02 -4.30 0.70
N GLU A 148 -19.15 -3.84 -0.56
CA GLU A 148 -19.23 -4.76 -1.70
C GLU A 148 -17.94 -5.54 -1.90
N LEU A 149 -16.79 -4.88 -1.75
CA LEU A 149 -15.46 -5.48 -1.81
C LEU A 149 -15.27 -6.50 -0.67
N ASP A 150 -15.60 -6.12 0.57
CA ASP A 150 -15.48 -6.98 1.75
C ASP A 150 -16.41 -8.20 1.66
N ALA A 151 -17.60 -8.07 1.04
CA ALA A 151 -18.55 -9.17 0.82
C ALA A 151 -18.06 -10.19 -0.22
N LEU A 152 -17.16 -9.82 -1.10
CA LEU A 152 -16.59 -10.66 -2.16
C LEU A 152 -15.23 -11.26 -1.76
N GLU A 153 -14.77 -11.07 -0.52
CA GLU A 153 -13.52 -11.63 -0.02
C GLU A 153 -13.46 -13.16 -0.23
N GLY A 154 -12.31 -13.62 -0.72
CA GLY A 154 -12.00 -15.02 -0.96
C GLY A 154 -12.41 -15.57 -2.33
N VAL A 155 -13.17 -14.83 -3.13
CA VAL A 155 -13.61 -15.24 -4.48
C VAL A 155 -12.95 -14.41 -5.58
N MET A 156 -12.46 -13.21 -5.23
CA MET A 156 -11.99 -12.22 -6.19
C MET A 156 -10.51 -12.39 -6.57
N ASP A 157 -10.22 -12.05 -7.80
CA ASP A 157 -8.85 -11.81 -8.26
C ASP A 157 -8.28 -10.56 -7.55
N THR A 158 -7.01 -10.62 -7.16
CA THR A 158 -6.30 -9.52 -6.49
C THR A 158 -6.32 -8.21 -7.27
N CYS A 159 -6.53 -8.24 -8.59
CA CYS A 159 -6.59 -7.06 -9.43
C CYS A 159 -7.74 -6.10 -9.07
N VAL A 160 -8.87 -6.59 -8.58
CA VAL A 160 -10.00 -5.74 -8.17
C VAL A 160 -9.65 -4.96 -6.91
N HIS A 161 -9.04 -5.65 -5.92
CA HIS A 161 -8.54 -5.02 -4.70
C HIS A 161 -7.45 -3.99 -5.02
N SER A 162 -6.48 -4.35 -5.87
CA SER A 162 -5.43 -3.45 -6.32
C SER A 162 -6.00 -2.17 -6.94
N THR A 163 -7.00 -2.30 -7.83
CA THR A 163 -7.63 -1.15 -8.48
C THR A 163 -8.40 -0.27 -7.48
N TYR A 164 -9.10 -0.88 -6.52
CA TYR A 164 -9.78 -0.12 -5.47
C TYR A 164 -8.79 0.69 -4.61
N TYR A 165 -7.72 0.04 -4.14
CA TYR A 165 -6.73 0.73 -3.34
C TYR A 165 -5.92 1.74 -4.16
N HIS A 166 -5.74 1.53 -5.47
CA HIS A 166 -5.14 2.52 -6.37
C HIS A 166 -6.03 3.76 -6.49
N LEU A 167 -7.34 3.58 -6.74
CA LEU A 167 -8.30 4.69 -6.75
C LEU A 167 -8.30 5.46 -5.42
N ALA A 168 -8.33 4.75 -4.31
CA ALA A 168 -8.31 5.36 -2.98
C ALA A 168 -6.98 6.12 -2.73
N THR A 169 -5.86 5.55 -3.13
CA THR A 169 -4.54 6.19 -2.99
C THR A 169 -4.47 7.48 -3.79
N GLU A 170 -4.90 7.49 -5.05
CA GLU A 170 -4.93 8.71 -5.87
C GLU A 170 -5.89 9.77 -5.32
N PHE A 171 -7.05 9.34 -4.80
CA PHE A 171 -7.99 10.25 -4.15
C PHE A 171 -7.39 10.90 -2.88
N PHE A 172 -6.81 10.09 -1.99
CA PHE A 172 -6.23 10.62 -0.75
C PHE A 172 -4.93 11.40 -0.97
N LYS A 173 -4.23 11.17 -2.06
CA LYS A 173 -3.08 11.98 -2.49
C LYS A 173 -3.50 13.43 -2.75
N GLU A 174 -4.68 13.64 -3.32
CA GLU A 174 -5.15 14.96 -3.75
C GLU A 174 -5.99 15.68 -2.68
N ALA A 175 -6.89 14.98 -2.00
CA ALA A 175 -7.91 15.57 -1.15
C ALA A 175 -7.97 15.03 0.29
N GLY A 176 -7.14 14.04 0.62
CA GLY A 176 -7.25 13.32 1.87
C GLY A 176 -6.20 13.67 2.92
N PRO A 177 -6.41 13.19 4.16
CA PRO A 177 -5.38 13.22 5.18
C PRO A 177 -4.24 12.26 4.83
N HIS A 178 -2.99 12.66 5.13
CA HIS A 178 -1.78 11.87 4.86
C HIS A 178 -1.82 10.46 5.44
N GLU A 179 -2.47 10.30 6.58
CA GLU A 179 -2.66 9.00 7.24
C GLU A 179 -3.49 8.04 6.38
N SER A 180 -4.60 8.51 5.80
CA SER A 180 -5.45 7.68 4.95
C SER A 180 -4.72 7.30 3.66
N TYR A 181 -3.97 8.23 3.08
CA TYR A 181 -3.08 7.94 1.95
C TYR A 181 -2.12 6.79 2.29
N TYR A 182 -1.42 6.90 3.41
CA TYR A 182 -0.47 5.90 3.88
C TYR A 182 -1.10 4.51 4.03
N LYS A 183 -2.26 4.42 4.71
CA LYS A 183 -2.97 3.14 4.91
C LYS A 183 -3.39 2.49 3.58
N HIS A 184 -3.93 3.27 2.64
CA HIS A 184 -4.36 2.73 1.35
C HIS A 184 -3.17 2.39 0.44
N ALA A 185 -2.08 3.16 0.50
CA ALA A 185 -0.85 2.85 -0.22
C ALA A 185 -0.19 1.55 0.26
N LEU A 186 -0.20 1.27 1.57
CA LEU A 186 0.25 -0.03 2.11
C LEU A 186 -0.60 -1.19 1.58
N MET A 187 -1.93 -1.03 1.56
CA MET A 187 -2.82 -2.05 1.01
C MET A 187 -2.61 -2.23 -0.50
N LEU A 188 -2.40 -1.14 -1.25
CA LEU A 188 -2.06 -1.22 -2.67
C LEU A 188 -0.81 -2.10 -2.89
N LEU A 189 0.24 -1.88 -2.11
CA LEU A 189 1.47 -2.66 -2.18
C LEU A 189 1.29 -4.13 -1.79
N ALA A 190 0.36 -4.43 -0.88
CA ALA A 190 0.05 -5.81 -0.50
C ALA A 190 -0.62 -6.60 -1.65
N TYR A 191 -1.41 -5.92 -2.50
CA TYR A 191 -2.12 -6.55 -3.61
C TYR A 191 -1.43 -6.40 -4.97
N THR A 192 -0.44 -5.51 -5.08
CA THR A 192 0.25 -5.23 -6.35
C THR A 192 1.72 -5.63 -6.26
N PRO A 193 2.18 -6.63 -7.04
CA PRO A 193 3.58 -7.02 -7.05
C PRO A 193 4.45 -5.88 -7.62
N MET A 194 5.62 -5.68 -7.02
CA MET A 194 6.57 -4.63 -7.45
C MET A 194 6.98 -4.74 -8.93
N ASP A 195 7.07 -5.96 -9.44
CA ASP A 195 7.46 -6.24 -10.83
C ASP A 195 6.45 -5.70 -11.87
N SER A 196 5.22 -5.41 -11.44
CA SER A 196 4.17 -4.84 -12.30
C SER A 196 4.21 -3.31 -12.41
N MET A 197 5.05 -2.64 -11.61
CA MET A 197 5.18 -1.18 -11.58
C MET A 197 6.41 -0.74 -12.37
N SER A 198 6.32 0.41 -13.05
CA SER A 198 7.52 1.04 -13.63
C SER A 198 8.41 1.61 -12.51
N ALA A 199 9.72 1.69 -12.77
CA ALA A 199 10.68 2.25 -11.81
C ALA A 199 10.32 3.68 -11.36
N GLU A 200 9.78 4.49 -12.27
CA GLU A 200 9.35 5.86 -11.98
C GLU A 200 8.12 5.88 -11.04
N GLN A 201 7.15 5.01 -11.31
CA GLN A 201 5.96 4.88 -10.45
C GLN A 201 6.34 4.37 -9.05
N ALA A 202 7.21 3.37 -8.97
CA ALA A 202 7.70 2.84 -7.69
C ALA A 202 8.43 3.93 -6.88
N THR A 203 9.31 4.72 -7.52
CA THR A 203 10.02 5.82 -6.85
C THR A 203 9.09 6.93 -6.39
N SER A 204 8.10 7.31 -7.21
CA SER A 204 7.11 8.32 -6.84
C SER A 204 6.25 7.84 -5.65
N LEU A 205 5.74 6.60 -5.71
CA LEU A 205 4.95 6.01 -4.64
C LEU A 205 5.75 5.88 -3.34
N ALA A 206 7.03 5.44 -3.43
CA ALA A 206 7.93 5.36 -2.29
C ALA A 206 8.17 6.71 -1.63
N THR A 207 8.36 7.77 -2.43
CA THR A 207 8.56 9.14 -1.95
C THR A 207 7.31 9.65 -1.25
N ASP A 208 6.15 9.56 -1.90
CA ASP A 208 4.88 10.04 -1.36
C ASP A 208 4.48 9.29 -0.09
N MET A 209 4.68 7.97 -0.07
CA MET A 209 4.40 7.11 1.08
C MET A 209 5.31 7.42 2.27
N SER A 210 6.61 7.67 2.01
CA SER A 210 7.56 8.07 3.04
C SER A 210 7.19 9.41 3.68
N LEU A 211 6.84 10.40 2.85
CA LEU A 211 6.38 11.71 3.32
C LEU A 211 5.08 11.60 4.11
N ALA A 212 4.13 10.79 3.64
CA ALA A 212 2.85 10.56 4.32
C ALA A 212 3.02 9.83 5.66
N ALA A 213 3.94 8.85 5.75
CA ALA A 213 4.26 8.16 6.99
C ALA A 213 4.83 9.12 8.04
N ILE A 214 5.77 10.00 7.65
CA ILE A 214 6.40 10.96 8.55
C ILE A 214 5.39 12.04 8.99
N SER A 215 4.58 12.56 8.07
CA SER A 215 3.62 13.64 8.35
C SER A 215 2.28 13.16 8.90
N GLY A 216 1.96 11.87 8.85
CA GLY A 216 0.69 11.32 9.33
C GLY A 216 0.55 11.36 10.85
N ASP A 217 -0.64 11.67 11.35
CA ASP A 217 -0.88 11.91 12.77
C ASP A 217 -0.89 10.62 13.61
N SER A 218 -1.40 9.50 13.09
CA SER A 218 -1.52 8.23 13.80
C SER A 218 -0.53 7.15 13.34
N VAL A 219 0.43 7.49 12.48
CA VAL A 219 1.41 6.54 11.96
C VAL A 219 2.64 6.52 12.87
N TYR A 220 2.74 5.50 13.75
CA TYR A 220 3.88 5.30 14.65
C TYR A 220 4.65 4.01 14.36
N ASN A 221 4.13 3.13 13.50
CA ASN A 221 4.77 1.88 13.12
C ASN A 221 5.51 2.00 11.78
N PHE A 222 6.73 2.53 11.83
CA PHE A 222 7.58 2.67 10.63
C PHE A 222 8.17 1.35 10.15
N GLY A 223 8.15 0.31 10.99
CA GLY A 223 8.59 -1.02 10.60
C GLY A 223 7.77 -1.61 9.44
N GLU A 224 6.48 -1.26 9.33
CA GLU A 224 5.64 -1.70 8.21
C GLU A 224 6.15 -1.21 6.86
N VAL A 225 6.51 0.08 6.76
CA VAL A 225 7.08 0.64 5.53
C VAL A 225 8.44 0.04 5.24
N LEU A 226 9.29 -0.07 6.25
CA LEU A 226 10.65 -0.60 6.10
C LEU A 226 10.66 -2.09 5.71
N ALA A 227 9.62 -2.84 6.09
CA ALA A 227 9.45 -4.23 5.69
C ALA A 227 9.01 -4.36 4.21
N THR A 228 8.47 -3.29 3.61
CA THR A 228 8.08 -3.32 2.20
C THR A 228 9.29 -3.12 1.28
N PRO A 229 9.37 -3.85 0.16
CA PRO A 229 10.49 -3.70 -0.77
C PRO A 229 10.53 -2.34 -1.48
N ILE A 230 9.45 -1.54 -1.39
CA ILE A 230 9.34 -0.25 -2.09
C ILE A 230 10.36 0.78 -1.60
N VAL A 231 10.80 0.70 -0.34
CA VAL A 231 11.84 1.58 0.20
C VAL A 231 13.17 1.37 -0.55
N GLY A 232 13.41 0.17 -1.10
CA GLY A 232 14.55 -0.12 -1.96
C GLY A 232 14.56 0.70 -3.26
N ALA A 233 13.39 1.12 -3.76
CA ALA A 233 13.30 1.97 -4.96
C ALA A 233 13.83 3.41 -4.73
N LEU A 234 14.02 3.83 -3.48
CA LEU A 234 14.63 5.13 -3.15
C LEU A 234 16.16 5.12 -3.25
N VAL A 235 16.79 3.95 -3.20
CA VAL A 235 18.24 3.82 -3.23
C VAL A 235 18.79 4.27 -4.60
N GLY A 236 19.80 5.14 -4.57
CA GLY A 236 20.38 5.73 -5.79
C GLY A 236 19.56 6.86 -6.42
N THR A 237 18.46 7.28 -5.79
CA THR A 237 17.67 8.42 -6.21
C THR A 237 18.01 9.68 -5.36
N PRO A 238 17.68 10.90 -5.83
CA PRO A 238 17.85 12.11 -5.02
C PRO A 238 17.07 12.09 -3.70
N ASN A 239 16.11 11.18 -3.54
CA ASN A 239 15.25 11.03 -2.38
C ASN A 239 15.71 9.92 -1.41
N GLU A 240 16.93 9.40 -1.56
CA GLU A 240 17.49 8.35 -0.69
C GLU A 240 17.50 8.74 0.79
N TRP A 241 17.69 10.03 1.08
CA TRP A 241 17.65 10.59 2.43
C TRP A 241 16.32 10.31 3.17
N LEU A 242 15.19 10.14 2.45
CA LEU A 242 13.91 9.74 3.05
C LEU A 242 13.97 8.33 3.64
N GLY A 243 14.66 7.41 2.98
CA GLY A 243 14.86 6.05 3.49
C GLY A 243 15.71 6.04 4.77
N GLU A 244 16.74 6.88 4.85
CA GLU A 244 17.53 7.07 6.07
C GLU A 244 16.70 7.70 7.18
N LEU A 245 15.87 8.68 6.83
CA LEU A 245 14.96 9.33 7.75
C LEU A 245 13.94 8.34 8.34
N LEU A 246 13.34 7.46 7.53
CA LEU A 246 12.43 6.41 8.01
C LEU A 246 13.12 5.45 8.99
N ARG A 247 14.38 5.07 8.72
CA ARG A 247 15.15 4.22 9.63
C ARG A 247 15.44 4.93 10.95
N CYS A 248 15.75 6.22 10.89
CA CYS A 248 15.93 7.07 12.06
C CYS A 248 14.66 7.12 12.92
N PHE A 249 13.49 7.32 12.30
CA PHE A 249 12.19 7.27 12.99
C PHE A 249 11.90 5.91 13.62
N ASN A 250 12.19 4.82 12.91
CA ASN A 250 12.00 3.47 13.45
C ASN A 250 12.86 3.22 14.70
N LYS A 251 14.09 3.73 14.71
CA LYS A 251 15.00 3.65 15.86
C LYS A 251 14.74 4.68 16.95
N GLY A 252 14.01 5.75 16.64
CA GLY A 252 13.77 6.87 17.55
C GLY A 252 15.05 7.64 17.92
N ASP A 253 16.00 7.72 17.01
CA ASP A 253 17.30 8.38 17.23
C ASP A 253 17.23 9.87 16.90
N ILE A 254 17.16 10.71 17.95
CA ILE A 254 17.02 12.15 17.83
C ILE A 254 18.32 12.82 17.32
N GLU A 255 19.48 12.28 17.69
CA GLU A 255 20.77 12.83 17.26
C GLU A 255 20.96 12.61 15.76
N GLN A 256 20.69 11.41 15.29
CA GLN A 256 20.76 11.08 13.86
C GLN A 256 19.77 11.90 13.05
N PHE A 257 18.56 12.13 13.56
CA PHE A 257 17.58 13.00 12.93
C PHE A 257 18.10 14.43 12.73
N ASN A 258 18.69 15.03 13.77
CA ASN A 258 19.21 16.38 13.67
C ASN A 258 20.36 16.46 12.65
N MET A 259 21.28 15.49 12.65
CA MET A 259 22.36 15.41 11.66
C MET A 259 21.81 15.28 10.23
N LEU A 260 20.79 14.44 10.01
CA LEU A 260 20.17 14.29 8.68
C LEU A 260 19.49 15.58 8.22
N VAL A 261 18.75 16.26 9.10
CA VAL A 261 18.08 17.52 8.78
C VAL A 261 19.09 18.63 8.48
N ASP A 262 20.22 18.67 9.18
CA ASP A 262 21.30 19.64 8.91
C ASP A 262 21.99 19.34 7.57
N THR A 263 22.23 18.06 7.27
CA THR A 263 22.90 17.63 6.02
C THR A 263 22.03 17.88 4.78
N TYR A 264 20.73 17.53 4.86
CA TYR A 264 19.76 17.64 3.77
C TYR A 264 18.77 18.79 3.97
N SER A 265 19.22 19.89 4.56
CA SER A 265 18.33 21.00 4.94
C SER A 265 17.58 21.61 3.75
N SER A 266 18.23 21.72 2.57
CA SER A 266 17.61 22.23 1.35
C SER A 266 16.45 21.37 0.87
N GLU A 267 16.66 20.07 0.83
CA GLU A 267 15.68 19.07 0.36
C GLU A 267 14.54 18.90 1.38
N TYR A 268 14.88 18.84 2.67
CA TYR A 268 13.90 18.71 3.74
C TYR A 268 12.93 19.89 3.80
N PHE A 269 13.43 21.14 3.77
CA PHE A 269 12.58 22.33 3.83
C PHE A 269 11.95 22.71 2.48
N ALA A 270 12.38 22.08 1.37
CA ALA A 270 11.71 22.19 0.09
C ALA A 270 10.38 21.43 0.10
N GLN A 271 10.20 20.41 0.96
CA GLN A 271 8.98 19.65 1.08
C GLN A 271 7.97 20.39 1.99
N PRO A 272 6.82 20.87 1.44
CA PRO A 272 5.84 21.63 2.21
C PRO A 272 5.26 20.87 3.40
N ALA A 273 5.04 19.56 3.24
CA ALA A 273 4.53 18.69 4.28
C ALA A 273 5.42 18.60 5.51
N LEU A 274 6.74 18.51 5.30
CA LEU A 274 7.72 18.44 6.39
C LEU A 274 7.95 19.81 7.04
N LYS A 275 8.02 20.86 6.22
CA LYS A 275 8.23 22.22 6.70
C LYS A 275 7.09 22.70 7.61
N LEU A 276 5.84 22.51 7.19
CA LEU A 276 4.67 22.94 7.95
C LEU A 276 4.51 22.18 9.27
N ARG A 277 4.94 20.93 9.32
CA ARG A 277 4.75 20.03 10.46
C ARG A 277 6.04 19.75 11.24
N HIS A 278 7.10 20.55 11.06
CA HIS A 278 8.40 20.28 11.66
C HIS A 278 8.36 20.07 13.18
N ASN A 279 7.60 20.88 13.92
CA ASN A 279 7.46 20.72 15.36
C ASN A 279 6.72 19.44 15.73
N PHE A 280 5.66 19.10 15.00
CA PHE A 280 4.95 17.84 15.16
C PHE A 280 5.86 16.62 14.87
N ILE A 281 6.71 16.71 13.87
CA ILE A 281 7.67 15.67 13.50
C ILE A 281 8.69 15.44 14.61
N LYS A 282 9.17 16.50 15.27
CA LYS A 282 10.03 16.40 16.46
C LYS A 282 9.33 15.76 17.66
N GLU A 283 8.08 16.16 17.93
CA GLU A 283 7.26 15.54 18.96
C GLU A 283 7.05 14.04 18.69
N LYS A 284 6.70 13.70 17.45
CA LYS A 284 6.51 12.32 17.00
C LYS A 284 7.79 11.49 17.20
N LEU A 285 8.95 12.06 16.88
CA LEU A 285 10.23 11.39 17.08
C LEU A 285 10.53 11.16 18.58
N ALA A 286 10.22 12.13 19.43
CA ALA A 286 10.38 11.97 20.89
C ALA A 286 9.47 10.87 21.44
N LEU A 287 8.21 10.78 20.95
CA LEU A 287 7.29 9.69 21.29
C LEU A 287 7.85 8.33 20.85
N LEU A 288 8.40 8.24 19.65
CA LEU A 288 9.03 7.01 19.15
C LEU A 288 10.29 6.63 19.94
N SER A 289 11.08 7.60 20.35
CA SER A 289 12.24 7.38 21.22
C SER A 289 11.81 6.82 22.57
N LEU A 290 10.74 7.36 23.16
CA LEU A 290 10.14 6.84 24.38
C LEU A 290 9.65 5.39 24.20
N MET A 291 8.88 5.14 23.14
CA MET A 291 8.36 3.79 22.85
C MET A 291 9.48 2.75 22.68
N ASN A 292 10.57 3.11 22.00
CA ASN A 292 11.73 2.24 21.82
C ASN A 292 12.41 1.94 23.16
N PHE A 293 12.61 2.95 23.97
CA PHE A 293 13.19 2.81 25.29
C PHE A 293 12.34 1.86 26.17
N LEU A 294 11.02 2.05 26.16
CA LEU A 294 10.09 1.18 26.90
C LEU A 294 10.08 -0.26 26.37
N PHE A 295 10.25 -0.44 25.07
CA PHE A 295 10.29 -1.76 24.45
C PHE A 295 11.59 -2.52 24.78
N GLU A 296 12.73 -1.82 24.83
CA GLU A 296 14.04 -2.37 25.23
C GLU A 296 14.07 -2.75 26.71
N THR A 297 13.27 -2.08 27.56
CA THR A 297 13.24 -2.32 29.00
C THR A 297 12.54 -3.65 29.33
N PRO A 298 13.12 -4.52 30.17
CA PRO A 298 12.52 -5.78 30.57
C PRO A 298 11.16 -5.59 31.26
N SER A 299 10.26 -6.56 31.09
CA SER A 299 8.89 -6.49 31.62
C SER A 299 8.79 -6.43 33.14
N HIS A 300 9.82 -6.85 33.87
CA HIS A 300 9.88 -6.83 35.33
C HIS A 300 10.40 -5.51 35.91
N ASP A 301 10.95 -4.64 35.07
CA ASP A 301 11.56 -3.36 35.46
C ASP A 301 10.94 -2.18 34.70
N ARG A 302 9.62 -2.17 34.62
CA ARG A 302 8.87 -1.12 33.89
C ARG A 302 8.43 0.06 34.77
N ASN A 303 9.16 0.28 35.86
CA ASN A 303 9.07 1.46 36.71
C ASN A 303 10.20 2.42 36.35
N ILE A 304 9.93 3.32 35.44
CA ILE A 304 10.97 4.10 34.77
C ILE A 304 11.03 5.52 35.33
N PRO A 305 12.17 5.94 35.89
CA PRO A 305 12.32 7.29 36.39
C PRO A 305 12.32 8.32 35.25
N PHE A 306 11.72 9.48 35.48
CA PHE A 306 11.65 10.55 34.47
C PHE A 306 13.04 11.00 33.99
N ALA A 307 14.05 10.96 34.86
CA ALA A 307 15.42 11.27 34.50
C ALA A 307 15.96 10.38 33.36
N ALA A 308 15.66 9.08 33.38
CA ALA A 308 16.07 8.15 32.33
C ALA A 308 15.34 8.42 31.00
N ILE A 309 14.08 8.82 31.09
CA ILE A 309 13.30 9.25 29.90
C ILE A 309 13.88 10.56 29.33
N ALA A 310 14.15 11.54 30.18
CA ALA A 310 14.76 12.81 29.80
C ALA A 310 16.09 12.62 29.06
N ASP A 311 16.95 11.77 29.60
CA ASP A 311 18.24 11.44 28.98
C ASP A 311 18.08 10.80 27.61
N ARG A 312 17.12 9.86 27.45
CA ARG A 312 16.91 9.15 26.21
C ARG A 312 16.24 10.02 25.14
N THR A 313 15.27 10.84 25.55
CA THR A 313 14.49 11.71 24.65
C THR A 313 15.12 13.09 24.43
N ARG A 314 16.21 13.39 25.16
CA ARG A 314 16.88 14.71 25.12
C ARG A 314 15.92 15.87 25.43
N LEU A 315 14.88 15.62 26.21
CA LEU A 315 13.93 16.61 26.67
C LEU A 315 14.25 17.07 28.09
N PRO A 316 13.93 18.32 28.44
CA PRO A 316 13.98 18.76 29.82
C PRO A 316 12.97 17.99 30.67
N LEU A 317 13.29 17.82 31.96
CA LEU A 317 12.53 16.97 32.90
C LEU A 317 11.04 17.38 33.00
N ASP A 318 10.76 18.67 32.94
CA ASP A 318 9.41 19.25 32.97
C ASP A 318 8.56 18.89 31.76
N GLN A 319 9.17 18.49 30.62
CA GLN A 319 8.46 18.07 29.43
C GLN A 319 8.21 16.55 29.36
N VAL A 320 8.86 15.76 30.21
CA VAL A 320 8.70 14.30 30.23
C VAL A 320 7.29 13.89 30.61
N GLU A 321 6.71 14.56 31.60
CA GLU A 321 5.34 14.32 32.03
C GLU A 321 4.35 14.55 30.87
N TRP A 322 4.47 15.70 30.19
CA TRP A 322 3.64 15.99 29.03
C TRP A 322 3.80 14.95 27.90
N LEU A 323 5.05 14.52 27.65
CA LEU A 323 5.32 13.48 26.65
C LEU A 323 4.65 12.15 27.01
N ALA A 324 4.72 11.73 28.28
CA ALA A 324 4.10 10.51 28.79
C ALA A 324 2.57 10.60 28.70
N MET A 325 1.96 11.73 29.11
CA MET A 325 0.52 11.95 28.96
C MET A 325 0.09 11.90 27.50
N ARG A 326 0.89 12.50 26.60
CA ARG A 326 0.61 12.49 25.17
C ARG A 326 0.68 11.07 24.60
N ALA A 327 1.68 10.28 25.00
CA ALA A 327 1.81 8.88 24.60
C ALA A 327 0.63 8.02 25.07
N MET A 328 0.15 8.24 26.30
CA MET A 328 -1.05 7.56 26.82
C MET A 328 -2.33 8.01 26.10
N SER A 329 -2.48 9.29 25.83
CA SER A 329 -3.63 9.85 25.07
C SER A 329 -3.73 9.31 23.65
N LEU A 330 -2.60 8.98 23.04
CA LEU A 330 -2.53 8.37 21.71
C LEU A 330 -2.61 6.84 21.73
N GLU A 331 -2.86 6.25 22.91
CA GLU A 331 -2.89 4.79 23.12
C GLU A 331 -1.60 4.06 22.71
N LEU A 332 -0.46 4.77 22.67
CA LEU A 332 0.84 4.17 22.37
C LEU A 332 1.39 3.39 23.55
N ILE A 333 1.08 3.82 24.78
CA ILE A 333 1.41 3.16 26.03
C ILE A 333 0.19 3.15 26.96
N LYS A 334 0.14 2.16 27.85
CA LYS A 334 -0.82 2.11 28.96
C LYS A 334 -0.07 1.95 30.26
N GLY A 335 -0.50 2.64 31.28
CA GLY A 335 0.17 2.65 32.58
C GLY A 335 -0.32 3.77 33.46
N SER A 336 0.40 4.04 34.53
CA SER A 336 0.17 5.13 35.48
C SER A 336 1.45 5.94 35.68
N MET A 337 1.29 7.19 36.11
CA MET A 337 2.39 8.09 36.34
C MET A 337 2.31 8.63 37.75
N ASP A 338 3.42 8.61 38.46
CA ASP A 338 3.59 9.23 39.75
C ASP A 338 4.53 10.43 39.62
N GLU A 339 3.96 11.63 39.76
CA GLU A 339 4.68 12.89 39.66
C GLU A 339 5.54 13.16 40.88
N VAL A 340 5.11 12.67 42.07
CA VAL A 340 5.82 12.90 43.33
C VAL A 340 7.14 12.12 43.37
N ASP A 341 7.08 10.85 42.99
CA ASP A 341 8.26 9.99 42.88
C ASP A 341 8.96 10.10 41.54
N GLN A 342 8.39 10.85 40.59
CA GLN A 342 8.87 11.02 39.22
C GLN A 342 9.13 9.69 38.49
N ILE A 343 8.14 8.79 38.58
CA ILE A 343 8.19 7.44 37.98
C ILE A 343 7.02 7.23 37.05
N LEU A 344 7.32 6.65 35.88
CA LEU A 344 6.34 6.14 34.93
C LEU A 344 6.21 4.61 35.06
N HIS A 345 5.04 4.13 35.46
CA HIS A 345 4.70 2.71 35.47
C HIS A 345 4.07 2.31 34.15
N VAL A 346 4.66 1.37 33.43
CA VAL A 346 4.20 0.96 32.10
C VAL A 346 3.69 -0.48 32.12
N ASP A 347 2.39 -0.65 31.87
CA ASP A 347 1.76 -1.97 31.79
C ASP A 347 1.84 -2.56 30.38
N TRP A 348 1.71 -1.69 29.38
CA TRP A 348 1.61 -2.12 27.99
C TRP A 348 2.19 -1.06 27.04
N VAL A 349 2.84 -1.54 25.97
CA VAL A 349 3.36 -0.71 24.89
C VAL A 349 2.76 -1.24 23.58
N GLN A 350 2.38 -0.34 22.67
CA GLN A 350 1.80 -0.71 21.38
C GLN A 350 2.78 -1.61 20.60
N PRO A 351 2.31 -2.80 20.15
CA PRO A 351 3.13 -3.70 19.36
C PRO A 351 3.47 -3.06 18.00
N ARG A 352 4.66 -3.35 17.50
CA ARG A 352 5.15 -2.88 16.21
C ARG A 352 5.89 -3.98 15.48
N VAL A 353 6.11 -3.79 14.19
CA VAL A 353 6.90 -4.70 13.39
C VAL A 353 8.34 -4.71 13.90
N LEU A 354 8.83 -5.90 14.21
CA LEU A 354 10.20 -6.13 14.67
C LEU A 354 11.16 -6.13 13.48
N ASP A 355 12.34 -5.59 13.67
CA ASP A 355 13.43 -5.78 12.73
C ASP A 355 14.13 -7.15 12.95
N ASN A 356 15.04 -7.51 12.04
CA ASN A 356 15.69 -8.82 12.06
C ASN A 356 16.50 -9.07 13.35
N ASP A 357 17.14 -8.03 13.89
CA ASP A 357 17.93 -8.13 15.13
C ASP A 357 17.02 -8.36 16.33
N GLN A 358 15.90 -7.67 16.39
CA GLN A 358 14.87 -7.85 17.42
C GLN A 358 14.21 -9.23 17.35
N MET A 359 13.97 -9.75 16.14
CA MET A 359 13.44 -11.11 15.94
C MET A 359 14.43 -12.16 16.43
N SER A 360 15.74 -11.99 16.15
CA SER A 360 16.78 -12.90 16.65
C SER A 360 16.81 -12.89 18.19
N HIS A 361 16.78 -11.71 18.79
CA HIS A 361 16.74 -11.57 20.25
C HIS A 361 15.51 -12.22 20.89
N LEU A 362 14.35 -12.10 20.23
CA LEU A 362 13.13 -12.77 20.70
C LEU A 362 13.25 -14.29 20.61
N ALA A 363 13.82 -14.79 19.51
CA ALA A 363 14.07 -16.23 19.34
C ALA A 363 15.00 -16.78 20.43
N ASP A 364 16.08 -16.07 20.76
CA ASP A 364 17.00 -16.45 21.83
C ASP A 364 16.29 -16.50 23.20
N ARG A 365 15.49 -15.49 23.52
CA ARG A 365 14.71 -15.46 24.78
C ARG A 365 13.68 -16.57 24.87
N LEU A 366 13.02 -16.92 23.78
CA LEU A 366 12.09 -18.06 23.74
C LEU A 366 12.83 -19.37 23.90
N GLY A 367 14.05 -19.51 23.34
CA GLY A 367 14.94 -20.63 23.54
C GLY A 367 15.32 -20.81 25.03
N GLU A 368 15.80 -19.74 25.66
CA GLU A 368 16.13 -19.76 27.11
C GLU A 368 14.92 -20.14 28.00
N TRP A 369 13.75 -19.61 27.66
CA TRP A 369 12.52 -19.93 28.39
C TRP A 369 12.14 -21.40 28.20
N SER A 370 12.25 -21.94 26.99
CA SER A 370 12.02 -23.34 26.69
C SER A 370 12.95 -24.26 27.50
N GLU A 371 14.24 -23.92 27.63
CA GLU A 371 15.20 -24.67 28.45
C GLU A 371 14.85 -24.64 29.94
N LYS A 372 14.44 -23.46 30.44
CA LYS A 372 13.99 -23.33 31.83
C LYS A 372 12.76 -24.19 32.12
N VAL A 373 11.78 -24.19 31.21
CA VAL A 373 10.57 -25.02 31.33
C VAL A 373 10.93 -26.51 31.25
N ALA A 374 11.80 -26.92 30.33
CA ALA A 374 12.24 -28.30 30.22
C ALA A 374 12.98 -28.76 31.51
N THR A 375 13.84 -27.89 32.05
CA THR A 375 14.55 -28.18 33.33
C THR A 375 13.58 -28.34 34.50
N ALA A 376 12.59 -27.44 34.62
CA ALA A 376 11.55 -27.52 35.62
C ALA A 376 10.68 -28.78 35.45
N SER A 377 10.31 -29.13 34.24
CA SER A 377 9.55 -30.32 33.89
C SER A 377 10.31 -31.60 34.32
N ASN A 378 11.61 -31.70 33.95
CA ASN A 378 12.45 -32.81 34.30
C ASN A 378 12.61 -32.94 35.83
N PHE A 379 12.81 -31.80 36.51
CA PHE A 379 12.89 -31.79 37.99
C PHE A 379 11.60 -32.32 38.62
N ILE A 380 10.43 -31.90 38.14
CA ILE A 380 9.13 -32.40 38.65
C ILE A 380 8.99 -33.91 38.38
N THR A 381 9.34 -34.36 37.16
CA THR A 381 9.28 -35.76 36.75
C THR A 381 10.17 -36.64 37.66
N ASP A 382 11.38 -36.16 37.97
CA ASP A 382 12.34 -36.87 38.81
C ASP A 382 11.92 -36.93 40.31
N GLN A 383 11.25 -35.86 40.77
CA GLN A 383 10.81 -35.77 42.18
C GLN A 383 9.46 -36.43 42.45
N THR A 384 8.61 -36.57 41.43
CA THR A 384 7.25 -37.10 41.58
C THR A 384 6.90 -38.14 40.49
N PRO A 385 7.63 -39.26 40.41
CA PRO A 385 7.34 -40.30 39.41
C PRO A 385 5.96 -40.93 39.57
N GLU A 386 5.37 -40.87 40.78
CA GLU A 386 4.03 -41.43 41.07
C GLU A 386 2.87 -40.60 40.52
N LEU A 387 3.10 -39.35 40.12
CA LEU A 387 2.05 -38.49 39.57
C LEU A 387 1.91 -38.58 38.05
N LEU A 388 2.83 -39.23 37.36
CA LEU A 388 2.93 -39.34 35.91
C LEU A 388 2.72 -40.77 35.38
N GLY A 389 2.31 -41.69 36.24
CA GLY A 389 1.98 -43.08 35.91
C GLY A 389 0.58 -43.27 35.39
#